data_5cfd1c2f76bf17b693e0fbcde7851b36
#
_entry.id   5cfd1c2f76bf17b693e0fbcde7851b36
#
_cell.length_a   1.000
_cell.length_b   1.000
_cell.length_c   1.000
_cell.angle_alpha   90.00
_cell.angle_beta   90.00
_cell.angle_gamma   90.00
#
_symmetry.space_group_name_H-M   'P 1'
#
loop_
_entity.id
_entity.type
_entity.pdbx_description
1 polymer ?
#
loop_
_entity_poly.entity_id
_entity_poly.type
_entity_poly.pdbx_seq_one_letter_code
_entity_poly.pdbx_strand_id
1 'polypeptide(L)'
;MILQKVGIDLAEKLCESDPVRKNIPFNWRVSDCHREMFHLEEKAVICVAHLNGIPTTEKELLSFEWGCYSIFYTVWSSERGMGRKIIEETKNLLQSQHFSNRYITMSPKTEMATKFHLKNGAILLQENPTTNNFEYES
;
A
#
# COMPACT_ATOMS: atom_id res chain seq x y z
N MET A 1 12.93 12.46 8.87
CA MET A 1 12.49 11.05 8.79
C MET A 1 12.82 10.48 7.44
N ILE A 2 13.41 9.30 7.42
CA ILE A 2 13.79 8.64 6.17
C ILE A 2 12.91 7.42 5.96
N LEU A 3 12.37 7.27 4.76
CA LEU A 3 11.63 6.07 4.36
C LEU A 3 12.60 4.89 4.33
N GLN A 4 12.26 3.82 5.05
CA GLN A 4 13.11 2.63 5.14
C GLN A 4 12.33 1.41 4.66
N LYS A 5 13.02 0.55 3.91
CA LYS A 5 12.45 -0.73 3.48
C LYS A 5 12.45 -1.69 4.67
N VAL A 6 11.36 -2.44 4.80
CA VAL A 6 11.16 -3.39 5.89
C VAL A 6 11.68 -4.76 5.49
N GLY A 7 12.56 -5.33 6.32
CA GLY A 7 12.99 -6.72 6.19
C GLY A 7 12.02 -7.67 6.89
N ILE A 8 12.27 -8.98 6.77
CA ILE A 8 11.33 -9.99 7.25
C ILE A 8 11.09 -9.95 8.76
N ASP A 9 12.14 -9.69 9.55
CA ASP A 9 12.00 -9.68 11.01
C ASP A 9 11.14 -8.50 11.48
N LEU A 10 11.37 -7.33 10.93
CA LEU A 10 10.57 -6.16 11.27
C LEU A 10 9.15 -6.28 10.71
N ALA A 11 8.99 -6.93 9.55
CA ALA A 11 7.66 -7.17 8.98
C ALA A 11 6.77 -7.97 9.93
N GLU A 12 7.30 -9.01 10.56
CA GLU A 12 6.55 -9.80 11.53
C GLU A 12 6.01 -8.94 12.66
N LYS A 13 6.87 -8.10 13.22
CA LYS A 13 6.49 -7.19 14.31
C LYS A 13 5.45 -6.17 13.86
N LEU A 14 5.69 -5.50 12.73
CA LEU A 14 4.81 -4.42 12.27
C LEU A 14 3.44 -4.92 11.85
N CYS A 15 3.35 -6.09 11.23
CA CYS A 15 2.07 -6.64 10.76
C CYS A 15 1.11 -6.97 11.90
N GLU A 16 1.58 -7.13 13.13
CA GLU A 16 0.71 -7.31 14.29
C GLU A 16 -0.24 -6.13 14.50
N SER A 17 0.16 -4.95 14.04
CA SER A 17 -0.63 -3.71 14.17
C SER A 17 -1.44 -3.36 12.94
N ASP A 18 -1.44 -4.19 11.90
CA ASP A 18 -2.22 -3.91 10.68
C ASP A 18 -3.72 -3.97 10.98
N PRO A 19 -4.45 -2.84 10.82
CA PRO A 19 -5.87 -2.83 11.14
C PRO A 19 -6.76 -3.35 10.00
N VAL A 20 -6.20 -3.62 8.81
CA VAL A 20 -6.99 -3.81 7.57
C VAL A 20 -6.81 -5.19 6.97
N ARG A 21 -5.58 -5.64 6.77
CA ARG A 21 -5.26 -6.86 6.00
C ARG A 21 -4.67 -7.96 6.88
N LYS A 22 -5.34 -8.27 7.98
CA LYS A 22 -4.84 -9.20 8.99
C LYS A 22 -4.58 -10.62 8.46
N ASN A 23 -5.25 -11.00 7.37
CA ASN A 23 -5.13 -12.34 6.80
C ASN A 23 -3.95 -12.50 5.84
N ILE A 24 -3.27 -11.41 5.49
CA ILE A 24 -2.11 -11.48 4.60
C ILE A 24 -0.86 -11.70 5.43
N PRO A 25 -0.16 -12.85 5.25
CA PRO A 25 1.02 -13.16 6.06
C PRO A 25 2.14 -12.14 5.86
N PHE A 26 2.89 -11.87 6.93
CA PHE A 26 3.98 -10.90 6.85
C PHE A 26 5.08 -11.32 5.87
N ASN A 27 5.36 -12.62 5.78
CA ASN A 27 6.40 -13.11 4.89
C ASN A 27 6.02 -12.95 3.40
N TRP A 28 4.73 -13.00 3.06
CA TRP A 28 4.29 -12.71 1.69
C TRP A 28 4.56 -11.25 1.33
N ARG A 29 4.40 -10.34 2.28
CA ARG A 29 4.49 -8.89 2.04
C ARG A 29 5.90 -8.41 1.69
N VAL A 30 6.91 -9.20 1.98
CA VAL A 30 8.32 -8.87 1.72
C VAL A 30 9.06 -9.98 0.97
N SER A 31 8.30 -10.86 0.29
CA SER A 31 8.86 -12.12 -0.22
C SER A 31 9.77 -11.98 -1.44
N ASP A 32 9.66 -10.91 -2.21
CA ASP A 32 10.54 -10.67 -3.35
C ASP A 32 10.48 -9.21 -3.79
N CYS A 33 11.14 -8.88 -4.90
CA CYS A 33 11.29 -7.48 -5.33
C CYS A 33 9.99 -6.80 -5.77
N HIS A 34 8.91 -7.55 -6.00
CA HIS A 34 7.64 -6.94 -6.37
C HIS A 34 6.61 -6.91 -5.23
N ARG A 35 7.06 -7.22 -4.01
CA ARG A 35 6.27 -7.09 -2.77
C ARG A 35 7.16 -6.43 -1.73
N GLU A 36 6.81 -5.21 -1.36
CA GLU A 36 7.65 -4.39 -0.51
C GLU A 36 6.84 -3.76 0.60
N MET A 37 7.48 -3.60 1.75
CA MET A 37 6.96 -2.78 2.83
C MET A 37 7.96 -1.68 3.13
N PHE A 38 7.44 -0.51 3.47
CA PHE A 38 8.24 0.62 3.94
C PHE A 38 7.68 1.17 5.23
N HIS A 39 8.51 1.83 6.01
CA HIS A 39 8.09 2.48 7.24
C HIS A 39 8.80 3.81 7.43
N LEU A 40 8.21 4.67 8.26
CA LEU A 40 8.79 5.92 8.75
C LEU A 40 8.86 5.82 10.27
N GLU A 41 10.04 5.51 10.81
CA GLU A 41 10.29 5.38 12.26
C GLU A 41 9.28 4.45 12.96
N GLU A 42 8.81 3.44 12.27
CA GLU A 42 7.77 2.50 12.74
C GLU A 42 6.44 3.18 13.12
N LYS A 43 6.29 4.47 12.80
CA LYS A 43 5.07 5.25 13.10
C LYS A 43 4.06 5.23 11.96
N ALA A 44 4.51 4.94 10.77
CA ALA A 44 3.66 4.70 9.60
C ALA A 44 4.24 3.56 8.80
N VAL A 45 3.37 2.76 8.21
CA VAL A 45 3.74 1.59 7.42
C VAL A 45 2.90 1.55 6.16
N ILE A 46 3.51 1.20 5.04
CA ILE A 46 2.83 0.97 3.78
C ILE A 46 3.27 -0.35 3.18
N CYS A 47 2.31 -1.09 2.64
CA CYS A 47 2.58 -2.34 1.93
C CYS A 47 2.24 -2.15 0.46
N VAL A 48 3.16 -2.54 -0.40
CA VAL A 48 3.07 -2.32 -1.85
C VAL A 48 3.27 -3.65 -2.57
N ALA A 49 2.41 -3.94 -3.55
CA ALA A 49 2.61 -5.03 -4.50
C ALA A 49 2.64 -4.45 -5.90
N HIS A 50 3.64 -4.83 -6.69
CA HIS A 50 3.77 -4.39 -8.08
C HIS A 50 3.17 -5.46 -8.98
N LEU A 51 2.02 -5.16 -9.56
CA LEU A 51 1.20 -6.14 -10.28
C LEU A 51 0.94 -5.72 -11.72
N ASN A 52 0.53 -6.70 -12.55
CA ASN A 52 0.18 -6.47 -13.94
C ASN A 52 -1.28 -6.06 -14.15
N GLY A 53 -2.04 -5.91 -13.10
CA GLY A 53 -3.44 -5.51 -13.15
C GLY A 53 -3.88 -4.87 -11.85
N ILE A 54 -5.12 -4.41 -11.83
CA ILE A 54 -5.72 -3.74 -10.66
C ILE A 54 -6.54 -4.76 -9.88
N PRO A 55 -6.09 -5.19 -8.68
CA PRO A 55 -6.84 -6.18 -7.92
C PRO A 55 -8.06 -5.55 -7.27
N THR A 56 -9.17 -6.28 -7.30
CA THR A 56 -10.42 -5.85 -6.67
C THR A 56 -10.74 -6.64 -5.41
N THR A 57 -9.99 -7.72 -5.16
CA THR A 57 -10.13 -8.59 -3.98
C THR A 57 -8.77 -8.99 -3.46
N GLU A 58 -8.71 -9.48 -2.21
CA GLU A 58 -7.46 -10.02 -1.67
C GLU A 58 -6.99 -11.24 -2.47
N LYS A 59 -7.92 -12.05 -2.97
CA LYS A 59 -7.56 -13.20 -3.81
C LYS A 59 -6.81 -12.75 -5.06
N GLU A 60 -7.28 -11.73 -5.74
CA GLU A 60 -6.60 -11.16 -6.91
C GLU A 60 -5.25 -10.54 -6.53
N LEU A 61 -5.21 -9.82 -5.41
CA LEU A 61 -3.96 -9.25 -4.90
C LEU A 61 -2.88 -10.31 -4.73
N LEU A 62 -3.24 -11.45 -4.17
CA LEU A 62 -2.31 -12.53 -3.88
C LEU A 62 -1.94 -13.36 -5.12
N SER A 63 -2.75 -13.34 -6.17
CA SER A 63 -2.59 -14.20 -7.34
C SER A 63 -2.13 -13.49 -8.61
N PHE A 64 -2.30 -12.17 -8.72
CA PHE A 64 -1.85 -11.44 -9.91
C PHE A 64 -0.34 -11.49 -10.04
N GLU A 65 0.11 -11.53 -11.30
CA GLU A 65 1.53 -11.58 -11.60
C GLU A 65 2.18 -10.20 -11.50
N TRP A 66 3.50 -10.21 -11.44
CA TRP A 66 4.32 -9.02 -11.41
C TRP A 66 4.07 -8.10 -12.61
N GLY A 67 4.09 -6.80 -12.37
CA GLY A 67 3.90 -5.80 -13.41
C GLY A 67 4.22 -4.39 -12.94
N CYS A 68 3.79 -3.39 -13.71
CA CYS A 68 4.18 -1.99 -13.52
C CYS A 68 3.19 -1.17 -12.68
N TYR A 69 2.11 -1.76 -12.19
CA TYR A 69 1.16 -1.05 -11.33
C TYR A 69 1.55 -1.26 -9.89
N SER A 70 1.77 -0.17 -9.15
CA SER A 70 2.07 -0.25 -7.72
C SER A 70 0.77 -0.18 -6.95
N ILE A 71 0.46 -1.25 -6.23
CA ILE A 71 -0.77 -1.37 -5.46
C ILE A 71 -0.46 -1.15 -3.99
N PHE A 72 -0.97 -0.05 -3.45
CA PHE A 72 -0.90 0.27 -2.02
C PHE A 72 -2.08 -0.42 -1.36
N TYR A 73 -1.88 -1.65 -0.90
CA TYR A 73 -3.00 -2.45 -0.41
C TYR A 73 -3.28 -2.26 1.08
N THR A 74 -2.34 -1.70 1.82
CA THR A 74 -2.59 -1.30 3.20
C THR A 74 -1.62 -0.18 3.61
N VAL A 75 -2.15 0.78 4.37
CA VAL A 75 -1.40 1.88 4.96
C VAL A 75 -1.96 2.10 6.36
N TRP A 76 -1.09 2.17 7.36
CA TRP A 76 -1.54 2.56 8.70
C TRP A 76 -0.50 3.43 9.38
N SER A 77 -0.95 4.21 10.36
CA SER A 77 -0.05 5.05 11.14
C SER A 77 -0.55 5.19 12.57
N SER A 78 0.39 5.40 13.49
CA SER A 78 0.10 5.67 14.88
C SER A 78 0.08 7.16 15.20
N GLU A 79 0.45 8.01 14.24
CA GLU A 79 0.49 9.46 14.41
C GLU A 79 -0.21 10.16 13.26
N ARG A 80 -0.88 11.27 13.59
CA ARG A 80 -1.61 12.07 12.60
C ARG A 80 -0.65 12.64 11.55
N GLY A 81 -1.07 12.58 10.28
CA GLY A 81 -0.29 13.11 9.15
C GLY A 81 0.77 12.16 8.62
N MET A 82 1.11 11.11 9.36
CA MET A 82 2.17 10.18 8.94
C MET A 82 1.72 9.27 7.81
N GLY A 83 0.43 8.93 7.75
CA GLY A 83 -0.11 8.14 6.63
C GLY A 83 0.04 8.87 5.30
N ARG A 84 -0.28 10.16 5.26
CA ARG A 84 -0.08 11.01 4.08
C ARG A 84 1.40 11.06 3.70
N LYS A 85 2.24 11.28 4.69
CA LYS A 85 3.68 11.40 4.46
C LYS A 85 4.28 10.14 3.85
N ILE A 86 3.91 8.97 4.37
CA ILE A 86 4.46 7.73 3.84
C ILE A 86 3.98 7.44 2.42
N ILE A 87 2.77 7.81 2.06
CA ILE A 87 2.29 7.68 0.68
C ILE A 87 3.12 8.57 -0.25
N GLU A 88 3.33 9.84 0.11
CA GLU A 88 4.11 10.77 -0.68
C GLU A 88 5.56 10.30 -0.86
N GLU A 89 6.21 9.90 0.23
CA GLU A 89 7.59 9.42 0.20
C GLU A 89 7.73 8.14 -0.62
N THR A 90 6.78 7.23 -0.50
CA THR A 90 6.80 5.97 -1.25
C THR A 90 6.62 6.24 -2.74
N LYS A 91 5.68 7.10 -3.11
CA LYS A 91 5.50 7.50 -4.52
C LYS A 91 6.79 8.09 -5.08
N ASN A 92 7.41 9.02 -4.34
CA ASN A 92 8.64 9.66 -4.79
C ASN A 92 9.75 8.64 -5.02
N LEU A 93 9.90 7.67 -4.12
CA LEU A 93 10.88 6.61 -4.27
C LEU A 93 10.59 5.77 -5.52
N LEU A 94 9.36 5.32 -5.68
CA LEU A 94 8.97 4.46 -6.80
C LEU A 94 9.09 5.19 -8.14
N GLN A 95 8.76 6.48 -8.18
CA GLN A 95 8.94 7.30 -9.38
C GLN A 95 10.41 7.39 -9.76
N SER A 96 11.30 7.51 -8.78
CA SER A 96 12.75 7.60 -9.04
C SER A 96 13.31 6.30 -9.60
N GLN A 97 12.66 5.17 -9.37
CA GLN A 97 13.07 3.87 -9.87
C GLN A 97 12.60 3.58 -11.30
N HIS A 98 11.68 4.40 -11.82
CA HIS A 98 11.20 4.37 -13.21
C HIS A 98 10.53 3.09 -13.70
N PHE A 99 10.19 2.14 -12.82
CA PHE A 99 9.51 0.94 -13.33
C PHE A 99 8.00 0.95 -13.04
N SER A 100 7.57 1.72 -12.08
CA SER A 100 6.17 1.85 -11.70
C SER A 100 5.54 3.05 -12.40
N ASN A 101 4.37 2.90 -13.01
CA ASN A 101 3.72 3.97 -13.76
C ASN A 101 2.35 4.40 -13.22
N ARG A 102 1.79 3.64 -12.27
CA ARG A 102 0.50 3.96 -11.64
C ARG A 102 0.53 3.57 -10.17
N TYR A 103 -0.15 4.36 -9.35
CA TYR A 103 -0.17 4.20 -7.89
C TYR A 103 -1.63 4.07 -7.45
N ILE A 104 -2.07 2.83 -7.22
CA ILE A 104 -3.47 2.50 -7.02
C ILE A 104 -3.63 1.79 -5.67
N THR A 105 -4.69 2.11 -4.94
CA THR A 105 -4.97 1.43 -3.68
C THR A 105 -5.87 0.23 -3.89
N MET A 106 -5.90 -0.68 -2.92
CA MET A 106 -6.99 -1.64 -2.76
C MET A 106 -7.50 -1.45 -1.33
N SER A 107 -8.51 -0.63 -1.19
CA SER A 107 -8.95 -0.11 0.11
C SER A 107 -10.23 -0.80 0.58
N PRO A 108 -10.43 -0.94 1.90
CA PRO A 108 -11.72 -1.41 2.41
C PRO A 108 -12.80 -0.37 2.13
N LYS A 109 -14.06 -0.82 2.01
CA LYS A 109 -15.21 0.07 1.75
C LYS A 109 -15.68 0.72 3.04
N THR A 110 -14.80 1.49 3.69
CA THR A 110 -15.12 2.21 4.91
C THR A 110 -15.11 3.70 4.64
N GLU A 111 -15.89 4.45 5.42
CA GLU A 111 -15.90 5.90 5.32
C GLU A 111 -14.53 6.49 5.66
N MET A 112 -13.87 5.91 6.66
CA MET A 112 -12.53 6.37 7.07
C MET A 112 -11.51 6.25 5.94
N ALA A 113 -11.45 5.09 5.26
CA ALA A 113 -10.52 4.89 4.15
C ALA A 113 -10.84 5.81 2.98
N THR A 114 -12.11 5.97 2.65
CA THR A 114 -12.55 6.85 1.56
C THR A 114 -12.14 8.29 1.83
N LYS A 115 -12.44 8.80 3.01
CA LYS A 115 -12.06 10.17 3.40
C LYS A 115 -10.55 10.37 3.37
N PHE A 116 -9.80 9.39 3.88
CA PHE A 116 -8.34 9.45 3.92
C PHE A 116 -7.75 9.61 2.53
N HIS A 117 -8.13 8.74 1.60
CA HIS A 117 -7.56 8.78 0.25
C HIS A 117 -7.98 10.02 -0.53
N LEU A 118 -9.25 10.40 -0.47
CA LEU A 118 -9.73 11.60 -1.16
C LEU A 118 -9.08 12.87 -0.60
N LYS A 119 -8.96 12.97 0.71
CA LYS A 119 -8.30 14.11 1.37
C LYS A 119 -6.83 14.23 0.95
N ASN A 120 -6.17 13.11 0.70
CA ASN A 120 -4.76 13.10 0.33
C ASN A 120 -4.52 13.20 -1.17
N GLY A 121 -5.55 13.51 -1.95
CA GLY A 121 -5.40 13.82 -3.36
C GLY A 121 -5.66 12.68 -4.33
N ALA A 122 -6.07 11.52 -3.84
CA ALA A 122 -6.43 10.42 -4.73
C ALA A 122 -7.81 10.65 -5.34
N ILE A 123 -8.06 10.03 -6.48
CA ILE A 123 -9.39 10.00 -7.09
C ILE A 123 -9.95 8.58 -6.99
N LEU A 124 -11.26 8.46 -6.90
CA LEU A 124 -11.92 7.15 -6.94
C LEU A 124 -11.83 6.61 -8.36
N LEU A 125 -11.10 5.51 -8.53
CA LEU A 125 -10.94 4.87 -9.83
C LEU A 125 -12.11 3.94 -10.12
N GLN A 126 -12.47 3.10 -9.16
CA GLN A 126 -13.62 2.20 -9.28
C GLN A 126 -14.08 1.68 -7.92
N GLU A 127 -15.37 1.35 -7.85
CA GLU A 127 -15.95 0.68 -6.69
C GLU A 127 -16.14 -0.80 -7.03
N ASN A 128 -15.78 -1.67 -6.08
CA ASN A 128 -15.91 -3.12 -6.22
C ASN A 128 -16.85 -3.65 -5.14
N PRO A 129 -17.30 -4.90 -5.20
CA PRO A 129 -18.20 -5.45 -4.18
C PRO A 129 -17.67 -5.33 -2.75
N THR A 130 -16.38 -5.56 -2.53
CA THR A 130 -15.79 -5.57 -1.17
C THR A 130 -14.66 -4.57 -0.96
N THR A 131 -14.20 -3.91 -2.03
CA THR A 131 -13.10 -2.95 -1.95
C THR A 131 -13.37 -1.74 -2.84
N ASN A 132 -12.56 -0.69 -2.66
CA ASN A 132 -12.50 0.44 -3.60
C ASN A 132 -11.07 0.61 -4.05
N ASN A 133 -10.89 0.96 -5.31
CA ASN A 133 -9.59 1.34 -5.84
C ASN A 133 -9.56 2.86 -6.01
N PHE A 134 -8.61 3.51 -5.30
CA PHE A 134 -8.30 4.93 -5.49
C PHE A 134 -6.99 5.03 -6.24
N GLU A 135 -6.81 6.09 -6.99
CA GLU A 135 -5.56 6.30 -7.72
C GLU A 135 -4.95 7.64 -7.36
N TYR A 136 -3.66 7.61 -7.02
CA TYR A 136 -2.85 8.80 -6.79
C TYR A 136 -2.20 9.23 -8.09
N GLU A 137 -2.07 10.54 -8.26
CA GLU A 137 -1.42 11.11 -9.45
C GLU A 137 0.05 10.69 -9.51
N SER A 138 0.48 10.30 -10.68
CA SER A 138 1.86 9.92 -10.93
C SER A 138 2.77 11.13 -11.21
#